data_31ed05db1b34624d21e34f4a137c4b9b
#
_entry.id   31ed05db1b34624d21e34f4a137c4b9b
#
_cell.length_a   1.000
_cell.length_b   1.000
_cell.length_c   1.000
_cell.angle_alpha   90.00
_cell.angle_beta   90.00
_cell.angle_gamma   90.00
#
_symmetry.space_group_name_H-M   'P 1'
#
loop_
_entity.id
_entity.type
_entity.pdbx_description
1 polymer ?
#
loop_
_entity_poly.entity_id
_entity_poly.type
_entity_poly.pdbx_seq_one_letter_code
_entity_poly.pdbx_strand_id
1 'polypeptide(L)'
;VGAGIIIEGQLLHGSPVGAGEIGHITVDPGGDRCACGNYGCLETIASSRSIIRRVRNLAKGNPHSAISDLVSDPDKLDMETIFLALEAGNEDVRQVIKETGEALGIAAANLVGVLGSCQIIIHGSVARFGQLLLDPMRDTMERRALAALTRASMVGITPVESDIVIQGAAALVLHNELGVL
;
A
#
# COMPACT_ATOMS: atom_id res chain seq x y z
N VAL A 1 4.37 -3.48 4.90
CA VAL A 1 3.19 -2.58 4.91
C VAL A 1 2.67 -2.49 6.34
N GLY A 2 2.47 -1.29 6.83
CA GLY A 2 1.92 -1.02 8.17
C GLY A 2 1.04 0.22 8.13
N ALA A 3 0.33 0.51 9.23
CA ALA A 3 -0.47 1.71 9.40
C ALA A 3 -0.25 2.34 10.78
N GLY A 4 -0.19 3.66 10.84
CA GLY A 4 -0.45 4.41 12.06
C GLY A 4 -1.95 4.68 12.16
N ILE A 5 -2.55 4.33 13.28
CA ILE A 5 -4.00 4.52 13.52
C ILE A 5 -4.16 5.60 14.60
N ILE A 6 -4.87 6.67 14.27
CA ILE A 6 -5.15 7.78 15.19
C ILE A 6 -6.65 7.79 15.45
N ILE A 7 -7.05 7.73 16.71
CA ILE A 7 -8.45 7.78 17.17
C ILE A 7 -8.56 8.91 18.17
N GLU A 8 -9.48 9.85 17.92
CA GLU A 8 -9.71 11.02 18.79
C GLU A 8 -8.43 11.81 19.09
N GLY A 9 -7.55 11.94 18.10
CA GLY A 9 -6.27 12.64 18.19
C GLY A 9 -5.14 11.84 18.86
N GLN A 10 -5.39 10.60 19.28
CA GLN A 10 -4.40 9.77 19.96
C GLN A 10 -3.93 8.61 19.08
N LEU A 11 -2.62 8.37 19.03
CA LEU A 11 -2.06 7.22 18.33
C LEU A 11 -2.41 5.93 19.07
N LEU A 12 -2.97 4.97 18.34
CA LEU A 12 -3.25 3.64 18.86
C LEU A 12 -1.95 2.81 18.95
N HIS A 13 -1.44 2.58 20.13
CA HIS A 13 -0.17 1.86 20.33
C HIS A 13 -0.32 0.33 20.24
N GLY A 14 -1.44 -0.22 20.72
CA GLY A 14 -1.59 -1.67 20.85
C GLY A 14 -0.66 -2.29 21.92
N SER A 15 -0.84 -3.56 22.24
CA SER A 15 0.01 -4.30 23.19
C SER A 15 -0.01 -5.79 22.83
N PRO A 16 1.09 -6.51 22.93
CA PRO A 16 2.47 -6.11 23.20
C PRO A 16 3.27 -5.74 21.94
N VAL A 17 2.76 -6.00 20.74
CA VAL A 17 3.51 -5.91 19.46
C VAL A 17 3.25 -4.59 18.70
N GLY A 18 2.23 -3.84 19.11
CA GLY A 18 1.80 -2.63 18.42
C GLY A 18 0.51 -2.84 17.61
N ALA A 19 -0.16 -1.72 17.30
CA ALA A 19 -1.31 -1.69 16.40
C ALA A 19 -0.84 -1.36 14.97
N GLY A 20 -1.71 -1.62 13.98
CA GLY A 20 -1.45 -1.21 12.61
C GLY A 20 -0.68 -2.19 11.73
N GLU A 21 -0.50 -3.45 12.18
CA GLU A 21 0.11 -4.53 11.39
C GLU A 21 -0.80 -5.02 10.24
N ILE A 22 -1.42 -4.07 9.51
CA ILE A 22 -2.35 -4.34 8.40
C ILE A 22 -1.70 -5.09 7.24
N GLY A 23 -0.38 -5.02 7.12
CA GLY A 23 0.38 -5.80 6.13
C GLY A 23 0.18 -7.29 6.26
N HIS A 24 -0.19 -7.77 7.46
CA HIS A 24 -0.37 -9.19 7.75
C HIS A 24 -1.83 -9.65 7.78
N ILE A 25 -2.79 -8.78 7.46
CA ILE A 25 -4.16 -9.23 7.20
C ILE A 25 -4.23 -9.99 5.87
N THR A 26 -5.02 -11.04 5.84
CA THR A 26 -5.26 -11.82 4.61
C THR A 26 -6.21 -11.07 3.69
N VAL A 27 -5.74 -10.70 2.51
CA VAL A 27 -6.54 -10.06 1.43
C VAL A 27 -6.77 -11.00 0.26
N ASP A 28 -5.98 -12.06 0.14
CA ASP A 28 -6.10 -13.13 -0.85
C ASP A 28 -5.86 -14.50 -0.17
N PRO A 29 -6.90 -15.24 0.25
CA PRO A 29 -6.73 -16.52 0.94
C PRO A 29 -5.96 -17.59 0.17
N GLY A 30 -5.93 -17.49 -1.17
CA GLY A 30 -5.17 -18.37 -2.06
C GLY A 30 -3.80 -17.85 -2.46
N GLY A 31 -3.39 -16.71 -1.93
CA GLY A 31 -2.19 -15.99 -2.34
C GLY A 31 -0.88 -16.55 -1.78
N ASP A 32 0.20 -15.83 -2.06
CA ASP A 32 1.56 -16.20 -1.69
C ASP A 32 1.77 -16.33 -0.17
N ARG A 33 2.72 -17.20 0.20
CA ARG A 33 3.16 -17.32 1.58
C ARG A 33 3.88 -16.05 2.02
N CYS A 34 3.45 -15.49 3.14
CA CYS A 34 4.07 -14.34 3.79
C CYS A 34 5.22 -14.77 4.71
N ALA A 35 6.18 -13.85 4.95
CA ALA A 35 7.27 -14.05 5.90
C ALA A 35 6.77 -14.27 7.34
N CYS A 36 5.57 -13.78 7.70
CA CYS A 36 4.94 -14.04 8.99
C CYS A 36 4.45 -15.48 9.17
N GLY A 37 4.49 -16.31 8.12
CA GLY A 37 4.03 -17.69 8.10
C GLY A 37 2.62 -17.90 7.56
N ASN A 38 1.81 -16.84 7.47
CA ASN A 38 0.45 -16.89 6.91
C ASN A 38 0.47 -16.79 5.37
N TYR A 39 -0.68 -16.93 4.72
CA TYR A 39 -0.85 -16.84 3.27
C TYR A 39 -1.73 -15.66 2.88
N GLY A 40 -1.43 -15.06 1.71
CA GLY A 40 -2.24 -14.00 1.11
C GLY A 40 -2.30 -12.70 1.90
N CYS A 41 -1.28 -12.42 2.70
CA CYS A 41 -1.16 -11.16 3.42
C CYS A 41 -1.06 -9.97 2.45
N LEU A 42 -1.60 -8.82 2.83
CA LEU A 42 -1.46 -7.58 2.05
C LEU A 42 0.01 -7.27 1.68
N GLU A 43 0.94 -7.56 2.59
CA GLU A 43 2.39 -7.41 2.38
C GLU A 43 2.90 -8.13 1.12
N THR A 44 2.33 -9.33 0.81
CA THR A 44 2.74 -10.13 -0.35
C THR A 44 2.30 -9.55 -1.69
N ILE A 45 1.41 -8.56 -1.67
CA ILE A 45 0.84 -7.90 -2.87
C ILE A 45 1.25 -6.43 -2.93
N ALA A 46 1.13 -5.69 -1.81
CA ALA A 46 1.20 -4.23 -1.80
C ALA A 46 2.52 -3.65 -1.30
N SER A 47 3.49 -4.45 -0.86
CA SER A 47 4.83 -3.92 -0.55
C SER A 47 5.62 -3.63 -1.83
N SER A 48 6.51 -2.63 -1.79
CA SER A 48 7.42 -2.33 -2.90
C SER A 48 8.22 -3.56 -3.34
N ARG A 49 8.67 -4.37 -2.38
CA ARG A 49 9.36 -5.64 -2.66
C ARG A 49 8.49 -6.61 -3.44
N SER A 50 7.20 -6.70 -3.09
CA SER A 50 6.26 -7.60 -3.77
C SER A 50 5.92 -7.11 -5.17
N ILE A 51 5.75 -5.81 -5.36
CA ILE A 51 5.55 -5.20 -6.68
C ILE A 51 6.75 -5.50 -7.57
N ILE A 52 7.98 -5.24 -7.11
CA ILE A 52 9.21 -5.54 -7.85
C ILE A 52 9.27 -7.03 -8.21
N ARG A 53 9.00 -7.92 -7.26
CA ARG A 53 8.99 -9.37 -7.49
C ARG A 53 7.99 -9.77 -8.57
N ARG A 54 6.77 -9.25 -8.52
CA ARG A 54 5.70 -9.55 -9.48
C ARG A 54 6.07 -9.09 -10.89
N VAL A 55 6.55 -7.86 -11.04
CA VAL A 55 7.01 -7.32 -12.33
C VAL A 55 8.22 -8.09 -12.85
N ARG A 56 9.15 -8.47 -11.98
CA ARG A 56 10.30 -9.33 -12.34
C ARG A 56 9.86 -10.70 -12.87
N ASN A 57 8.86 -11.32 -12.24
CA ASN A 57 8.33 -12.60 -12.69
C ASN A 57 7.67 -12.49 -14.07
N LEU A 58 6.96 -11.38 -14.34
CA LEU A 58 6.41 -11.11 -15.68
C LEU A 58 7.52 -10.96 -16.72
N ALA A 59 8.58 -10.21 -16.42
CA ALA A 59 9.73 -10.07 -17.32
C ALA A 59 10.42 -11.42 -17.60
N LYS A 60 10.62 -12.25 -16.58
CA LYS A 60 11.23 -13.60 -16.73
C LYS A 60 10.32 -14.55 -17.52
N GLY A 61 8.99 -14.43 -17.36
CA GLY A 61 8.01 -15.25 -18.06
C GLY A 61 7.84 -14.88 -19.54
N ASN A 62 8.15 -13.65 -19.92
CA ASN A 62 8.10 -13.15 -21.28
C ASN A 62 9.34 -12.32 -21.63
N PRO A 63 10.42 -12.95 -22.12
CA PRO A 63 11.67 -12.26 -22.47
C PRO A 63 11.52 -11.19 -23.57
N HIS A 64 10.42 -11.18 -24.30
CA HIS A 64 10.09 -10.19 -25.34
C HIS A 64 9.07 -9.16 -24.85
N SER A 65 8.83 -9.08 -23.54
CA SER A 65 7.96 -8.05 -23.00
C SER A 65 8.65 -6.68 -23.05
N ALA A 66 7.85 -5.61 -23.14
CA ALA A 66 8.37 -4.25 -23.08
C ALA A 66 9.11 -3.93 -21.75
N ILE A 67 8.95 -4.76 -20.71
CA ILE A 67 9.73 -4.67 -19.46
C ILE A 67 11.16 -5.15 -19.71
N SER A 68 11.33 -6.22 -20.49
CA SER A 68 12.65 -6.79 -20.81
C SER A 68 13.50 -5.84 -21.67
N ASP A 69 12.85 -4.95 -22.44
CA ASP A 69 13.54 -3.92 -23.22
C ASP A 69 14.11 -2.79 -22.33
N LEU A 70 13.53 -2.57 -21.15
CA LEU A 70 13.96 -1.53 -20.21
C LEU A 70 15.09 -2.02 -19.29
N VAL A 71 15.18 -3.32 -19.05
CA VAL A 71 16.17 -3.90 -18.14
C VAL A 71 16.79 -5.15 -18.75
N SER A 72 18.07 -5.08 -19.09
CA SER A 72 18.83 -6.21 -19.63
C SER A 72 18.95 -7.38 -18.65
N ASP A 73 18.84 -7.12 -17.35
CA ASP A 73 18.88 -8.12 -16.28
C ASP A 73 17.66 -7.95 -15.34
N PRO A 74 16.64 -8.83 -15.43
CA PRO A 74 15.45 -8.74 -14.58
C PRO A 74 15.75 -8.74 -13.07
N ASP A 75 16.89 -9.26 -12.63
CA ASP A 75 17.24 -9.27 -11.22
C ASP A 75 17.70 -7.91 -10.68
N LYS A 76 18.02 -6.97 -11.57
CA LYS A 76 18.31 -5.56 -11.24
C LYS A 76 17.10 -4.64 -11.26
N LEU A 77 15.91 -5.17 -11.52
CA LEU A 77 14.70 -4.41 -11.56
C LEU A 77 14.39 -3.80 -10.18
N ASP A 78 14.14 -2.49 -10.17
CA ASP A 78 13.82 -1.68 -8.99
C ASP A 78 12.54 -0.86 -9.19
N MET A 79 12.16 -0.06 -8.19
CA MET A 79 10.95 0.77 -8.27
C MET A 79 11.07 1.86 -9.34
N GLU A 80 12.26 2.41 -9.58
CA GLU A 80 12.45 3.45 -10.59
C GLU A 80 12.22 2.91 -12.00
N THR A 81 12.73 1.72 -12.27
CA THR A 81 12.45 1.01 -13.53
C THR A 81 10.96 0.75 -13.74
N ILE A 82 10.22 0.44 -12.67
CA ILE A 82 8.77 0.26 -12.74
C ILE A 82 8.06 1.58 -13.09
N PHE A 83 8.50 2.71 -12.56
CA PHE A 83 7.96 4.01 -12.94
C PHE A 83 8.23 4.34 -14.40
N LEU A 84 9.46 4.12 -14.89
CA LEU A 84 9.80 4.29 -16.30
C LEU A 84 8.97 3.41 -17.23
N ALA A 85 8.73 2.15 -16.83
CA ALA A 85 7.86 1.24 -17.58
C ALA A 85 6.41 1.75 -17.66
N LEU A 86 5.89 2.33 -16.58
CA LEU A 86 4.55 2.94 -16.57
C LEU A 86 4.47 4.18 -17.47
N GLU A 87 5.47 5.04 -17.42
CA GLU A 87 5.58 6.22 -18.30
C GLU A 87 5.65 5.82 -19.77
N ALA A 88 6.32 4.70 -20.07
CA ALA A 88 6.36 4.10 -21.41
C ALA A 88 5.04 3.39 -21.81
N GLY A 89 4.02 3.37 -20.94
CA GLY A 89 2.71 2.78 -21.23
C GLY A 89 2.65 1.26 -21.10
N ASN A 90 3.52 0.65 -20.28
CA ASN A 90 3.54 -0.81 -20.13
C ASN A 90 2.28 -1.32 -19.40
N GLU A 91 1.43 -2.08 -20.09
CA GLU A 91 0.15 -2.56 -19.56
C GLU A 91 0.30 -3.66 -18.50
N ASP A 92 1.34 -4.50 -18.57
CA ASP A 92 1.58 -5.54 -17.56
C ASP A 92 1.91 -4.90 -16.20
N VAL A 93 2.76 -3.87 -16.22
CA VAL A 93 3.07 -3.10 -15.02
C VAL A 93 1.83 -2.36 -14.51
N ARG A 94 1.06 -1.73 -15.41
CA ARG A 94 -0.21 -1.08 -15.06
C ARG A 94 -1.16 -2.04 -14.34
N GLN A 95 -1.28 -3.26 -14.85
CA GLN A 95 -2.13 -4.30 -14.24
C GLN A 95 -1.63 -4.67 -12.82
N VAL A 96 -0.30 -4.83 -12.63
CA VAL A 96 0.27 -5.09 -11.29
C VAL A 96 -0.08 -3.98 -10.31
N ILE A 97 -0.02 -2.70 -10.73
CA ILE A 97 -0.34 -1.58 -9.84
C ILE A 97 -1.85 -1.52 -9.56
N LYS A 98 -2.70 -1.80 -10.55
CA LYS A 98 -4.14 -1.90 -10.35
C LYS A 98 -4.50 -2.96 -9.30
N GLU A 99 -3.97 -4.17 -9.43
CA GLU A 99 -4.19 -5.26 -8.46
C GLU A 99 -3.65 -4.91 -7.06
N THR A 100 -2.57 -4.15 -7.00
CA THR A 100 -2.04 -3.60 -5.74
C THR A 100 -3.05 -2.62 -5.11
N GLY A 101 -3.64 -1.75 -5.91
CA GLY A 101 -4.71 -0.85 -5.45
C GLY A 101 -5.95 -1.62 -4.97
N GLU A 102 -6.36 -2.67 -5.69
CA GLU A 102 -7.48 -3.53 -5.29
C GLU A 102 -7.22 -4.21 -3.93
N ALA A 103 -6.01 -4.73 -3.71
CA ALA A 103 -5.61 -5.33 -2.43
C ALA A 103 -5.63 -4.32 -1.28
N LEU A 104 -5.13 -3.10 -1.51
CA LEU A 104 -5.23 -1.99 -0.56
C LEU A 104 -6.69 -1.60 -0.29
N GLY A 105 -7.55 -1.66 -1.31
CA GLY A 105 -8.99 -1.43 -1.17
C GLY A 105 -9.69 -2.44 -0.27
N ILE A 106 -9.29 -3.71 -0.32
CA ILE A 106 -9.78 -4.75 0.62
C ILE A 106 -9.38 -4.40 2.06
N ALA A 107 -8.11 -4.03 2.26
CA ALA A 107 -7.62 -3.63 3.58
C ALA A 107 -8.34 -2.37 4.10
N ALA A 108 -8.54 -1.37 3.24
CA ALA A 108 -9.28 -0.16 3.55
C ALA A 108 -10.73 -0.45 3.94
N ALA A 109 -11.42 -1.34 3.21
CA ALA A 109 -12.77 -1.77 3.55
C ALA A 109 -12.85 -2.43 4.92
N ASN A 110 -11.86 -3.25 5.28
CA ASN A 110 -11.79 -3.88 6.60
C ASN A 110 -11.58 -2.83 7.70
N LEU A 111 -10.69 -1.86 7.50
CA LEU A 111 -10.48 -0.76 8.45
C LEU A 111 -11.74 0.08 8.65
N VAL A 112 -12.39 0.47 7.56
CA VAL A 112 -13.65 1.24 7.60
C VAL A 112 -14.76 0.43 8.27
N GLY A 113 -14.81 -0.89 8.04
CA GLY A 113 -15.78 -1.78 8.67
C GLY A 113 -15.60 -1.93 10.19
N VAL A 114 -14.37 -1.82 10.68
CA VAL A 114 -14.03 -1.99 12.11
C VAL A 114 -14.01 -0.66 12.86
N LEU A 115 -13.42 0.37 12.26
CA LEU A 115 -13.19 1.66 12.91
C LEU A 115 -14.28 2.70 12.62
N GLY A 116 -15.18 2.42 11.67
CA GLY A 116 -16.12 3.39 11.13
C GLY A 116 -15.52 4.24 10.03
N SER A 117 -16.17 5.36 9.70
CA SER A 117 -15.68 6.30 8.69
C SER A 117 -14.35 6.91 9.14
N CYS A 118 -13.35 6.91 8.25
CA CYS A 118 -12.03 7.40 8.56
C CYS A 118 -11.36 8.07 7.35
N GLN A 119 -10.29 8.80 7.60
CA GLN A 119 -9.38 9.29 6.59
C GLN A 119 -8.23 8.28 6.46
N ILE A 120 -8.00 7.79 5.25
CA ILE A 120 -6.92 6.86 4.92
C ILE A 120 -5.93 7.59 4.02
N ILE A 121 -4.69 7.71 4.47
CA ILE A 121 -3.62 8.39 3.75
C ILE A 121 -2.55 7.36 3.38
N ILE A 122 -2.29 7.21 2.08
CA ILE A 122 -1.22 6.36 1.58
C ILE A 122 0.07 7.16 1.48
N HIS A 123 1.12 6.61 2.04
CA HIS A 123 2.46 7.17 2.00
C HIS A 123 3.50 6.13 1.55
N GLY A 124 4.71 6.61 1.18
CA GLY A 124 5.84 5.80 0.74
C GLY A 124 5.93 5.68 -0.77
N SER A 125 6.85 4.84 -1.26
CA SER A 125 7.15 4.73 -2.69
C SER A 125 5.94 4.37 -3.56
N VAL A 126 5.00 3.58 -3.03
CA VAL A 126 3.77 3.20 -3.75
C VAL A 126 2.82 4.38 -3.96
N ALA A 127 2.91 5.44 -3.15
CA ALA A 127 2.12 6.65 -3.32
C ALA A 127 2.43 7.38 -4.65
N ARG A 128 3.62 7.20 -5.21
CA ARG A 128 4.02 7.77 -6.51
C ARG A 128 3.18 7.26 -7.69
N PHE A 129 2.49 6.13 -7.55
CA PHE A 129 1.58 5.62 -8.59
C PHE A 129 0.30 6.45 -8.74
N GLY A 130 0.02 7.36 -7.81
CA GLY A 130 -1.06 8.34 -7.92
C GLY A 130 -2.45 7.70 -8.10
N GLN A 131 -3.21 8.22 -9.07
CA GLN A 131 -4.57 7.76 -9.33
C GLN A 131 -4.63 6.31 -9.81
N LEU A 132 -3.58 5.82 -10.48
CA LEU A 132 -3.51 4.43 -10.93
C LEU A 132 -3.62 3.43 -9.77
N LEU A 133 -3.15 3.81 -8.57
CA LEU A 133 -3.28 3.05 -7.34
C LEU A 133 -4.59 3.38 -6.60
N LEU A 134 -4.94 4.68 -6.51
CA LEU A 134 -6.07 5.15 -5.71
C LEU A 134 -7.43 4.76 -6.28
N ASP A 135 -7.62 4.85 -7.59
CA ASP A 135 -8.93 4.58 -8.19
C ASP A 135 -9.35 3.11 -7.94
N PRO A 136 -8.55 2.07 -8.25
CA PRO A 136 -8.93 0.69 -7.93
C PRO A 136 -9.04 0.43 -6.42
N MET A 137 -8.28 1.16 -5.58
CA MET A 137 -8.40 1.09 -4.13
C MET A 137 -9.78 1.61 -3.65
N ARG A 138 -10.21 2.78 -4.12
CA ARG A 138 -11.52 3.38 -3.80
C ARG A 138 -12.66 2.50 -4.29
N ASP A 139 -12.61 2.10 -5.56
CA ASP A 139 -13.63 1.24 -6.16
C ASP A 139 -13.79 -0.07 -5.38
N THR A 140 -12.69 -0.67 -4.95
CA THR A 140 -12.75 -1.92 -4.18
C THR A 140 -13.24 -1.69 -2.76
N MET A 141 -12.83 -0.62 -2.09
CA MET A 141 -13.34 -0.25 -0.79
C MET A 141 -14.86 0.00 -0.84
N GLU A 142 -15.36 0.73 -1.84
CA GLU A 142 -16.78 1.02 -2.01
C GLU A 142 -17.62 -0.23 -2.26
N ARG A 143 -17.10 -1.18 -3.02
CA ARG A 143 -17.80 -2.45 -3.27
C ARG A 143 -17.84 -3.39 -2.06
N ARG A 144 -16.93 -3.24 -1.10
CA ARG A 144 -16.75 -4.21 0.00
C ARG A 144 -17.18 -3.71 1.37
N ALA A 145 -17.35 -2.42 1.56
CA ALA A 145 -17.82 -1.84 2.81
C ALA A 145 -19.23 -1.23 2.67
N LEU A 146 -19.86 -0.93 3.79
CA LEU A 146 -21.18 -0.30 3.81
C LEU A 146 -21.10 1.08 3.15
N ALA A 147 -21.98 1.35 2.19
CA ALA A 147 -22.00 2.59 1.42
C ALA A 147 -22.10 3.87 2.28
N ALA A 148 -22.72 3.79 3.45
CA ALA A 148 -22.79 4.92 4.38
C ALA A 148 -21.41 5.26 4.96
N LEU A 149 -20.60 4.24 5.26
CA LEU A 149 -19.24 4.40 5.80
C LEU A 149 -18.26 4.87 4.71
N THR A 150 -18.33 4.29 3.51
CA THR A 150 -17.41 4.65 2.42
C THR A 150 -17.63 6.08 1.95
N ARG A 151 -18.89 6.54 1.84
CA ARG A 151 -19.18 7.93 1.47
C ARG A 151 -18.68 8.97 2.49
N ALA A 152 -18.59 8.60 3.76
CA ALA A 152 -18.07 9.45 4.81
C ALA A 152 -16.54 9.28 5.03
N SER A 153 -15.92 8.34 4.33
CA SER A 153 -14.47 8.10 4.41
C SER A 153 -13.74 8.80 3.27
N MET A 154 -12.48 9.17 3.51
CA MET A 154 -11.61 9.78 2.51
C MET A 154 -10.37 8.90 2.29
N VAL A 155 -9.99 8.71 1.03
CA VAL A 155 -8.74 8.03 0.66
C VAL A 155 -7.90 8.98 -0.16
N GLY A 156 -6.67 9.22 0.28
CA GLY A 156 -5.73 10.14 -0.36
C GLY A 156 -4.29 9.65 -0.32
N ILE A 157 -3.43 10.42 -0.96
CA ILE A 157 -1.98 10.24 -1.01
C ILE A 157 -1.35 11.52 -0.47
N THR A 158 -0.31 11.38 0.35
CA THR A 158 0.59 12.50 0.63
C THR A 158 1.71 12.56 -0.41
N PRO A 159 2.24 13.77 -0.71
CA PRO A 159 3.50 13.87 -1.43
C PRO A 159 4.58 13.03 -0.75
N VAL A 160 5.46 12.43 -1.55
CA VAL A 160 6.60 11.67 -1.01
C VAL A 160 7.65 12.69 -0.58
N GLU A 161 7.58 13.13 0.67
CA GLU A 161 8.61 13.93 1.29
C GLU A 161 9.59 13.00 2.03
N SER A 162 10.90 13.24 1.86
CA SER A 162 11.96 12.42 2.45
C SER A 162 11.91 12.40 3.97
N ASP A 163 11.31 13.41 4.59
CA ASP A 163 11.42 13.71 6.01
C ASP A 163 10.20 13.32 6.84
N ILE A 164 9.14 12.75 6.22
CA ILE A 164 7.88 12.46 6.91
C ILE A 164 8.05 11.50 8.10
N VAL A 165 9.00 10.56 8.01
CA VAL A 165 9.31 9.65 9.13
C VAL A 165 9.94 10.40 10.28
N ILE A 166 10.84 11.35 9.97
CA ILE A 166 11.49 12.21 10.98
C ILE A 166 10.47 13.15 11.61
N GLN A 167 9.60 13.74 10.78
CA GLN A 167 8.51 14.62 11.24
C GLN A 167 7.55 13.86 12.16
N GLY A 168 7.16 12.64 11.78
CA GLY A 168 6.31 11.77 12.61
C GLY A 168 6.95 11.40 13.94
N ALA A 169 8.24 11.06 13.95
CA ALA A 169 8.98 10.77 15.17
C ALA A 169 9.09 12.02 16.07
N ALA A 170 9.36 13.19 15.49
CA ALA A 170 9.39 14.45 16.21
C ALA A 170 8.01 14.80 16.80
N ALA A 171 6.94 14.62 16.04
CA ALA A 171 5.57 14.83 16.51
C ALA A 171 5.23 13.94 17.71
N LEU A 172 5.64 12.66 17.70
CA LEU A 172 5.44 11.76 18.83
C LEU A 172 6.17 12.23 20.10
N VAL A 173 7.41 12.71 19.96
CA VAL A 173 8.16 13.27 21.11
C VAL A 173 7.48 14.53 21.65
N LEU A 174 7.08 15.45 20.77
CA LEU A 174 6.38 16.68 21.19
C LEU A 174 5.04 16.37 21.86
N HIS A 175 4.30 15.40 21.35
CA HIS A 175 3.03 14.97 21.94
C HIS A 175 3.25 14.41 23.37
N ASN A 176 4.23 13.52 23.55
CA ASN A 176 4.49 12.88 24.82
C ASN A 176 5.10 13.81 25.88
N GLU A 177 6.02 14.70 25.47
CA GLU A 177 6.77 15.53 26.41
C GLU A 177 6.10 16.86 26.69
N LEU A 178 5.38 17.44 25.71
CA LEU A 178 4.84 18.80 25.82
C LEU A 178 3.31 18.83 25.85
N GLY A 179 2.64 17.71 25.58
CA GLY A 179 1.18 17.66 25.48
C GLY A 179 0.63 18.56 24.37
N VAL A 180 1.44 18.87 23.35
CA VAL A 180 1.07 19.75 22.23
C VAL A 180 0.80 18.84 21.03
N LEU A 181 -0.45 18.60 20.78
CA LEU A 181 -1.09 18.23 19.48
C LEU A 181 -2.52 17.81 19.74
#